data_18362d9b07132b0932abb21e4cf54466
#
_entry.id   18362d9b07132b0932abb21e4cf54466
#
_cell.length_a   1.000
_cell.length_b   1.000
_cell.length_c   1.000
_cell.angle_alpha   90.00
_cell.angle_beta   90.00
_cell.angle_gamma   90.00
#
_symmetry.space_group_name_H-M   'P 1'
#
loop_
_entity.id
_entity.type
_entity.pdbx_description
1 polymer ?
#
loop_
_entity_poly.entity_id
_entity_poly.type
_entity_poly.pdbx_seq_one_letter_code
_entity_poly.pdbx_strand_id
1 'polypeptide(L)'
;MKKFIFAAVAAAIVPFAAVAQPAQPEADYQFTVVKENPITPVKNQYRSSTCWCFSTLGFLESETIRIKNIKDTTLYPDFSEMFVVSHSYKDRAVKYVRTDGNINFAAGSEADDVLHVIEDYGLVPQSAMPGVQPLPVHGELDATTKAYVQAIVKNPNKTLSTTWKKAFDAIVDTYLGEVPETFEHNGKTYTPATFRDEMGIVPSDYVTLTSFTHHPFYKPFILELSDNWRWDSAYN
;
A
#
# COMPACT_ATOMS: atom_id res chain seq x y z
N MET A 1 40.77 48.32 -47.95
CA MET A 1 40.36 48.84 -46.63
C MET A 1 39.00 48.25 -46.27
N LYS A 2 38.99 47.20 -45.43
CA LYS A 2 37.74 46.55 -44.95
C LYS A 2 37.50 47.07 -43.53
N LYS A 3 36.38 47.76 -43.33
CA LYS A 3 35.93 48.27 -42.03
C LYS A 3 35.18 47.15 -41.34
N PHE A 4 35.67 46.72 -40.19
CA PHE A 4 34.92 45.83 -39.24
C PHE A 4 34.06 46.69 -38.33
N ILE A 5 32.75 46.45 -38.34
CA ILE A 5 31.77 47.00 -37.42
C ILE A 5 31.65 46.02 -36.28
N PHE A 6 32.07 46.44 -35.07
CA PHE A 6 31.77 45.71 -33.83
C PHE A 6 30.39 46.13 -33.35
N ALA A 7 29.46 45.19 -33.33
CA ALA A 7 28.18 45.34 -32.66
C ALA A 7 28.33 44.91 -31.20
N ALA A 8 28.18 45.85 -30.27
CA ALA A 8 28.13 45.57 -28.84
C ALA A 8 26.74 45.10 -28.47
N VAL A 9 26.62 43.87 -28.02
CA VAL A 9 25.39 43.33 -27.43
C VAL A 9 25.38 43.71 -25.96
N ALA A 10 24.48 44.63 -25.58
CA ALA A 10 24.20 44.96 -24.19
C ALA A 10 23.28 43.89 -23.60
N ALA A 11 23.80 43.04 -22.71
CA ALA A 11 23.01 42.11 -21.92
C ALA A 11 22.27 42.90 -20.81
N ALA A 12 20.95 43.00 -20.93
CA ALA A 12 20.11 43.53 -19.87
C ALA A 12 19.99 42.51 -18.72
N ILE A 13 20.62 42.79 -17.61
CA ILE A 13 20.45 42.07 -16.35
C ILE A 13 19.11 42.48 -15.77
N VAL A 14 18.10 41.64 -15.88
CA VAL A 14 16.81 41.80 -15.18
C VAL A 14 17.03 41.33 -13.74
N PRO A 15 16.86 42.20 -12.73
CA PRO A 15 16.92 41.75 -11.35
C PRO A 15 15.72 40.83 -11.06
N PHE A 16 15.98 39.56 -10.77
CA PHE A 16 15.00 38.68 -10.17
C PHE A 16 14.68 39.21 -8.78
N ALA A 17 13.55 39.91 -8.66
CA ALA A 17 13.00 40.24 -7.35
C ALA A 17 12.59 38.91 -6.71
N ALA A 18 13.32 38.46 -5.70
CA ALA A 18 12.89 37.35 -4.85
C ALA A 18 11.57 37.80 -4.19
N VAL A 19 10.46 37.23 -4.64
CA VAL A 19 9.17 37.37 -3.96
C VAL A 19 9.36 36.65 -2.63
N ALA A 20 9.49 37.39 -1.55
CA ALA A 20 9.48 36.85 -0.21
C ALA A 20 8.14 36.12 -0.04
N GLN A 21 8.20 34.82 0.21
CA GLN A 21 7.01 34.08 0.63
C GLN A 21 6.45 34.77 1.89
N PRO A 22 5.14 35.06 1.95
CA PRO A 22 4.54 35.55 3.18
C PRO A 22 4.91 34.59 4.32
N ALA A 23 5.45 35.12 5.40
CA ALA A 23 5.70 34.36 6.61
C ALA A 23 4.39 33.66 6.99
N GLN A 24 4.40 32.34 7.08
CA GLN A 24 3.27 31.61 7.64
C GLN A 24 3.04 32.16 9.04
N PRO A 25 1.78 32.47 9.43
CA PRO A 25 1.50 32.89 10.78
C PRO A 25 2.07 31.82 11.73
N GLU A 26 2.89 32.26 12.69
CA GLU A 26 3.35 31.38 13.77
C GLU A 26 2.10 30.74 14.39
N ALA A 27 2.08 29.39 14.43
CA ALA A 27 0.95 28.69 15.02
C ALA A 27 0.85 29.10 16.50
N ASP A 28 -0.31 29.60 16.92
CA ASP A 28 -0.60 29.98 18.32
C ASP A 28 -0.55 28.79 19.29
N TYR A 29 -0.33 27.56 18.75
CA TYR A 29 -0.32 26.33 19.53
C TYR A 29 1.10 25.87 19.82
N GLN A 30 1.42 25.73 21.11
CA GLN A 30 2.64 25.09 21.57
C GLN A 30 2.34 23.63 21.95
N PHE A 31 3.02 22.69 21.27
CA PHE A 31 2.88 21.27 21.56
C PHE A 31 4.05 20.77 22.41
N THR A 32 3.73 19.98 23.42
CA THR A 32 4.73 19.24 24.19
C THR A 32 4.68 17.79 23.78
N VAL A 33 5.81 17.24 23.35
CA VAL A 33 5.90 15.81 23.03
C VAL A 33 5.85 15.02 24.34
N VAL A 34 4.74 14.30 24.54
CA VAL A 34 4.56 13.44 25.71
C VAL A 34 5.18 12.07 25.50
N LYS A 35 5.08 11.55 24.27
CA LYS A 35 5.63 10.27 23.87
C LYS A 35 5.92 10.28 22.37
N GLU A 36 7.07 9.76 21.98
CA GLU A 36 7.47 9.53 20.61
C GLU A 36 7.62 8.02 20.38
N ASN A 37 6.97 7.50 19.36
CA ASN A 37 7.15 6.11 18.94
C ASN A 37 8.20 6.08 17.82
N PRO A 38 9.05 5.03 17.76
CA PRO A 38 9.97 4.85 16.64
C PRO A 38 9.18 4.64 15.36
N ILE A 39 9.64 5.24 14.27
CA ILE A 39 9.05 5.11 12.94
C ILE A 39 10.12 4.74 11.92
N THR A 40 9.73 4.03 10.89
CA THR A 40 10.55 3.78 9.70
C THR A 40 10.53 4.99 8.76
N PRO A 41 11.49 5.12 7.82
CA PRO A 41 11.49 6.20 6.84
C PRO A 41 10.19 6.25 6.02
N VAL A 42 9.72 7.46 5.71
CA VAL A 42 8.54 7.64 4.86
C VAL A 42 8.80 7.12 3.46
N LYS A 43 7.93 6.24 2.99
CA LYS A 43 7.97 5.66 1.64
C LYS A 43 7.06 6.43 0.68
N ASN A 44 7.42 6.43 -0.61
CA ASN A 44 6.65 7.11 -1.64
C ASN A 44 5.80 6.11 -2.44
N GLN A 45 4.49 6.12 -2.21
CA GLN A 45 3.56 5.29 -2.99
C GLN A 45 3.41 5.73 -4.46
N TYR A 46 3.87 6.92 -4.80
CA TYR A 46 3.72 7.54 -6.12
C TYR A 46 2.27 7.45 -6.67
N ARG A 47 2.06 6.86 -7.85
CA ARG A 47 0.75 6.76 -8.52
C ARG A 47 0.15 5.35 -8.43
N SER A 48 0.23 4.73 -7.27
CA SER A 48 -0.26 3.35 -7.07
C SER A 48 -1.66 3.26 -6.49
N SER A 49 -2.19 4.34 -5.88
CA SER A 49 -3.46 4.32 -5.13
C SER A 49 -3.48 3.32 -3.97
N THR A 50 -2.31 3.05 -3.36
CA THR A 50 -2.12 2.05 -2.30
C THR A 50 -1.76 2.66 -0.96
N CYS A 51 -2.22 3.90 -0.68
CA CYS A 51 -1.96 4.59 0.59
C CYS A 51 -2.36 3.76 1.82
N TRP A 52 -3.46 3.02 1.73
CA TRP A 52 -3.94 2.10 2.73
C TRP A 52 -2.88 1.05 3.13
N CYS A 53 -2.17 0.50 2.15
CA CYS A 53 -1.11 -0.49 2.37
C CYS A 53 0.14 0.16 2.98
N PHE A 54 0.63 1.25 2.40
CA PHE A 54 1.82 1.97 2.88
C PHE A 54 1.65 2.47 4.31
N SER A 55 0.48 3.04 4.65
CA SER A 55 0.23 3.53 6.01
C SER A 55 0.11 2.42 7.04
N THR A 56 -0.57 1.31 6.68
CA THR A 56 -0.74 0.18 7.61
C THR A 56 0.56 -0.58 7.81
N LEU A 57 1.35 -0.81 6.76
CA LEU A 57 2.66 -1.46 6.93
C LEU A 57 3.62 -0.57 7.73
N GLY A 58 3.65 0.75 7.52
CA GLY A 58 4.44 1.66 8.33
C GLY A 58 4.03 1.64 9.82
N PHE A 59 2.73 1.48 10.11
CA PHE A 59 2.26 1.24 11.47
C PHE A 59 2.77 -0.10 12.02
N LEU A 60 2.68 -1.19 11.25
CA LEU A 60 3.13 -2.52 11.68
C LEU A 60 4.66 -2.60 11.81
N GLU A 61 5.41 -1.86 11.02
CA GLU A 61 6.86 -1.69 11.19
C GLU A 61 7.19 -1.05 12.54
N SER A 62 6.48 0.03 12.90
CA SER A 62 6.61 0.66 14.23
C SER A 62 6.23 -0.30 15.36
N GLU A 63 5.18 -1.10 15.20
CA GLU A 63 4.77 -2.10 16.17
C GLU A 63 5.82 -3.22 16.32
N THR A 64 6.40 -3.70 15.22
CA THR A 64 7.50 -4.66 15.27
C THR A 64 8.69 -4.11 16.05
N ILE A 65 9.09 -2.84 15.81
CA ILE A 65 10.17 -2.18 16.56
C ILE A 65 9.85 -2.16 18.06
N ARG A 66 8.60 -1.83 18.41
CA ARG A 66 8.13 -1.79 19.80
C ARG A 66 8.11 -3.18 20.44
N ILE A 67 7.50 -4.17 19.79
CA ILE A 67 7.32 -5.53 20.31
C ILE A 67 8.68 -6.20 20.52
N LYS A 68 9.57 -6.08 19.54
CA LYS A 68 10.92 -6.67 19.59
C LYS A 68 11.94 -5.80 20.33
N ASN A 69 11.54 -4.60 20.80
CA ASN A 69 12.41 -3.64 21.48
C ASN A 69 13.68 -3.32 20.69
N ILE A 70 13.56 -3.14 19.38
CA ILE A 70 14.70 -2.86 18.48
C ILE A 70 15.20 -1.44 18.75
N LYS A 71 16.49 -1.32 19.09
CA LYS A 71 17.15 -0.02 19.37
C LYS A 71 18.03 0.46 18.24
N ASP A 72 18.57 -0.47 17.47
CA ASP A 72 19.44 -0.18 16.34
C ASP A 72 18.56 0.09 15.10
N THR A 73 18.61 1.30 14.59
CA THR A 73 17.84 1.73 13.42
C THR A 73 18.20 0.98 12.14
N THR A 74 19.39 0.37 12.08
CA THR A 74 19.83 -0.45 10.94
C THR A 74 19.10 -1.81 10.88
N LEU A 75 18.44 -2.20 11.97
CA LEU A 75 17.66 -3.42 12.10
C LEU A 75 16.14 -3.17 12.01
N TYR A 76 15.73 -1.94 11.67
CA TYR A 76 14.32 -1.63 11.52
C TYR A 76 13.73 -2.45 10.37
N PRO A 77 12.51 -2.99 10.54
CA PRO A 77 11.86 -3.74 9.49
C PRO A 77 11.48 -2.82 8.31
N ASP A 78 11.46 -3.39 7.13
CA ASP A 78 11.02 -2.76 5.89
C ASP A 78 10.18 -3.80 5.15
N PHE A 79 8.84 -3.70 5.26
CA PHE A 79 7.89 -4.68 4.72
C PHE A 79 7.51 -4.35 3.28
N SER A 80 7.24 -5.39 2.49
CA SER A 80 6.85 -5.25 1.09
C SER A 80 5.38 -4.88 0.94
N GLU A 81 5.13 -3.69 0.42
CA GLU A 81 3.79 -3.27 0.02
C GLU A 81 3.29 -4.08 -1.18
N MET A 82 4.19 -4.42 -2.11
CA MET A 82 3.79 -5.12 -3.33
C MET A 82 3.33 -6.55 -3.07
N PHE A 83 3.85 -7.19 -2.02
CA PHE A 83 3.35 -8.48 -1.55
C PHE A 83 1.87 -8.38 -1.13
N VAL A 84 1.56 -7.41 -0.27
CA VAL A 84 0.19 -7.20 0.22
C VAL A 84 -0.75 -6.79 -0.90
N VAL A 85 -0.34 -5.86 -1.74
CA VAL A 85 -1.13 -5.39 -2.90
C VAL A 85 -1.42 -6.51 -3.87
N SER A 86 -0.44 -7.39 -4.17
CA SER A 86 -0.61 -8.55 -5.05
C SER A 86 -1.71 -9.48 -4.54
N HIS A 87 -1.64 -9.86 -3.27
CA HIS A 87 -2.66 -10.73 -2.66
C HIS A 87 -4.04 -10.07 -2.63
N SER A 88 -4.10 -8.78 -2.27
CA SER A 88 -5.37 -8.03 -2.26
C SER A 88 -6.04 -8.00 -3.65
N TYR A 89 -5.28 -7.79 -4.73
CA TYR A 89 -5.84 -7.87 -6.09
C TYR A 89 -6.36 -9.27 -6.42
N LYS A 90 -5.61 -10.32 -6.08
CA LYS A 90 -5.96 -11.72 -6.36
C LYS A 90 -7.21 -12.15 -5.61
N ASP A 91 -7.33 -11.80 -4.34
CA ASP A 91 -8.49 -12.13 -3.50
C ASP A 91 -9.73 -11.34 -3.95
N ARG A 92 -9.57 -10.07 -4.25
CA ARG A 92 -10.65 -9.23 -4.77
C ARG A 92 -11.18 -9.72 -6.10
N ALA A 93 -10.32 -10.24 -6.98
CA ALA A 93 -10.74 -10.84 -8.23
C ALA A 93 -11.62 -12.08 -8.01
N VAL A 94 -11.23 -12.96 -7.08
CA VAL A 94 -12.04 -14.13 -6.71
C VAL A 94 -13.39 -13.70 -6.15
N LYS A 95 -13.39 -12.73 -5.24
CA LYS A 95 -14.60 -12.20 -4.61
C LYS A 95 -15.53 -11.55 -5.65
N TYR A 96 -14.97 -10.71 -6.55
CA TYR A 96 -15.73 -10.09 -7.64
C TYR A 96 -16.41 -11.10 -8.55
N VAL A 97 -15.68 -12.13 -8.97
CA VAL A 97 -16.23 -13.19 -9.82
C VAL A 97 -17.29 -14.02 -9.08
N ARG A 98 -17.06 -14.38 -7.83
CA ARG A 98 -18.01 -15.16 -7.00
C ARG A 98 -19.29 -14.39 -6.67
N THR A 99 -19.24 -13.07 -6.64
CA THR A 99 -20.42 -12.21 -6.40
C THR A 99 -21.07 -11.73 -7.71
N ASP A 100 -20.72 -12.31 -8.85
CA ASP A 100 -21.22 -11.93 -10.19
C ASP A 100 -21.03 -10.42 -10.50
N GLY A 101 -19.94 -9.86 -10.02
CA GLY A 101 -19.60 -8.45 -10.22
C GLY A 101 -20.31 -7.45 -9.28
N ASN A 102 -21.01 -7.93 -8.26
CA ASN A 102 -21.78 -7.09 -7.35
C ASN A 102 -20.96 -6.47 -6.19
N ILE A 103 -19.66 -6.38 -6.35
CA ILE A 103 -18.77 -5.63 -5.45
C ILE A 103 -17.89 -4.69 -6.26
N ASN A 104 -17.30 -3.69 -5.61
CA ASN A 104 -16.35 -2.83 -6.27
C ASN A 104 -15.02 -3.55 -6.53
N PHE A 105 -14.42 -3.29 -7.69
CA PHE A 105 -13.08 -3.74 -8.04
C PHE A 105 -12.23 -2.51 -8.38
N ALA A 106 -11.36 -2.13 -7.47
CA ALA A 106 -10.51 -0.95 -7.58
C ALA A 106 -9.20 -1.14 -6.78
N ALA A 107 -8.21 -0.28 -7.00
CA ALA A 107 -6.92 -0.31 -6.30
C ALA A 107 -6.99 0.08 -4.82
N GLY A 108 -8.01 0.86 -4.43
CA GLY A 108 -8.21 1.32 -3.05
C GLY A 108 -8.64 0.19 -2.11
N SER A 109 -8.28 0.31 -0.83
CA SER A 109 -8.63 -0.62 0.24
C SER A 109 -8.46 0.02 1.61
N GLU A 110 -8.56 -0.76 2.69
CA GLU A 110 -8.50 -0.31 4.06
C GLU A 110 -7.43 -1.09 4.87
N ALA A 111 -7.14 -0.64 6.08
CA ALA A 111 -6.15 -1.26 6.96
C ALA A 111 -6.45 -2.72 7.27
N ASP A 112 -7.72 -3.07 7.39
CA ASP A 112 -8.19 -4.42 7.67
C ASP A 112 -7.81 -5.42 6.56
N ASP A 113 -7.86 -5.00 5.29
CA ASP A 113 -7.40 -5.83 4.17
C ASP A 113 -5.90 -6.17 4.27
N VAL A 114 -5.08 -5.28 4.83
CA VAL A 114 -3.65 -5.58 5.09
C VAL A 114 -3.52 -6.67 6.15
N LEU A 115 -4.27 -6.55 7.24
CA LEU A 115 -4.25 -7.54 8.32
C LEU A 115 -4.75 -8.91 7.84
N HIS A 116 -5.79 -8.96 7.02
CA HIS A 116 -6.27 -10.20 6.41
C HIS A 116 -5.23 -10.85 5.48
N VAL A 117 -4.56 -10.07 4.64
CA VAL A 117 -3.48 -10.61 3.80
C VAL A 117 -2.35 -11.17 4.66
N ILE A 118 -1.97 -10.48 5.74
CA ILE A 118 -0.93 -10.97 6.65
C ILE A 118 -1.38 -12.24 7.38
N GLU A 119 -2.65 -12.34 7.75
CA GLU A 119 -3.22 -13.53 8.39
C GLU A 119 -3.19 -14.73 7.44
N ASP A 120 -3.70 -14.55 6.22
CA ASP A 120 -3.91 -15.64 5.27
C ASP A 120 -2.61 -16.07 4.56
N TYR A 121 -1.71 -15.11 4.27
CA TYR A 121 -0.54 -15.33 3.41
C TYR A 121 0.81 -15.06 4.09
N GLY A 122 0.83 -14.38 5.23
CA GLY A 122 2.05 -14.01 5.92
C GLY A 122 2.59 -12.64 5.50
N LEU A 123 3.92 -12.47 5.62
CA LEU A 123 4.61 -11.20 5.41
C LEU A 123 5.99 -11.43 4.81
N VAL A 124 6.47 -10.51 3.99
CA VAL A 124 7.83 -10.58 3.45
C VAL A 124 8.54 -9.22 3.58
N PRO A 125 9.86 -9.18 3.68
CA PRO A 125 10.59 -7.93 3.65
C PRO A 125 10.57 -7.32 2.24
N GLN A 126 10.74 -6.01 2.14
CA GLN A 126 10.81 -5.27 0.88
C GLN A 126 11.86 -5.84 -0.08
N SER A 127 12.97 -6.34 0.44
CA SER A 127 14.04 -6.96 -0.36
C SER A 127 13.62 -8.25 -1.06
N ALA A 128 12.62 -8.98 -0.54
CA ALA A 128 12.13 -10.23 -1.14
C ALA A 128 11.10 -9.99 -2.25
N MET A 129 10.36 -8.89 -2.20
CA MET A 129 9.41 -8.49 -3.24
C MET A 129 9.38 -6.97 -3.38
N PRO A 130 10.39 -6.36 -4.00
CA PRO A 130 10.52 -4.90 -4.09
C PRO A 130 9.52 -4.25 -5.07
N GLY A 131 8.82 -5.06 -5.85
CA GLY A 131 8.05 -4.59 -7.00
C GLY A 131 8.89 -4.49 -8.27
N VAL A 132 8.21 -4.36 -9.41
CA VAL A 132 8.85 -4.32 -10.74
C VAL A 132 9.37 -2.90 -11.06
N GLN A 133 8.77 -1.88 -10.49
CA GLN A 133 9.11 -0.48 -10.75
C GLN A 133 9.58 0.23 -9.48
N PRO A 134 10.64 1.06 -9.56
CA PRO A 134 11.13 1.84 -8.41
C PRO A 134 10.08 2.81 -7.85
N LEU A 135 9.21 3.34 -8.73
CA LEU A 135 8.08 4.19 -8.38
C LEU A 135 6.81 3.56 -8.95
N PRO A 136 5.93 3.02 -8.11
CA PRO A 136 4.80 2.22 -8.57
C PRO A 136 3.74 3.08 -9.29
N VAL A 137 3.38 2.68 -10.51
CA VAL A 137 2.30 3.28 -11.30
C VAL A 137 1.29 2.18 -11.64
N HIS A 138 0.17 2.16 -10.92
CA HIS A 138 -0.80 1.06 -11.01
C HIS A 138 -2.02 1.36 -11.91
N GLY A 139 -2.05 2.50 -12.60
CA GLY A 139 -3.21 2.86 -13.44
C GLY A 139 -3.49 1.83 -14.55
N GLU A 140 -2.44 1.30 -15.20
CA GLU A 140 -2.58 0.26 -16.21
C GLU A 140 -2.98 -1.08 -15.61
N LEU A 141 -2.37 -1.47 -14.48
CA LEU A 141 -2.72 -2.66 -13.72
C LEU A 141 -4.19 -2.64 -13.31
N ASP A 142 -4.66 -1.53 -12.71
CA ASP A 142 -6.04 -1.39 -12.25
C ASP A 142 -7.03 -1.50 -13.42
N ALA A 143 -6.78 -0.78 -14.50
CA ALA A 143 -7.64 -0.80 -15.69
C ALA A 143 -7.68 -2.20 -16.34
N THR A 144 -6.53 -2.85 -16.48
CA THR A 144 -6.40 -4.17 -17.12
C THR A 144 -7.07 -5.25 -16.28
N THR A 145 -6.80 -5.29 -14.98
CA THR A 145 -7.36 -6.28 -14.07
C THR A 145 -8.87 -6.13 -13.92
N LYS A 146 -9.37 -4.89 -13.83
CA LYS A 146 -10.81 -4.59 -13.82
C LYS A 146 -11.50 -5.06 -15.10
N ALA A 147 -10.96 -4.72 -16.26
CA ALA A 147 -11.50 -5.16 -17.55
C ALA A 147 -11.52 -6.68 -17.66
N TYR A 148 -10.47 -7.34 -17.17
CA TYR A 148 -10.36 -8.78 -17.17
C TYR A 148 -11.46 -9.47 -16.35
N VAL A 149 -11.64 -9.09 -15.06
CA VAL A 149 -12.67 -9.71 -14.22
C VAL A 149 -14.08 -9.40 -14.72
N GLN A 150 -14.32 -8.22 -15.29
CA GLN A 150 -15.57 -7.88 -15.92
C GLN A 150 -15.89 -8.77 -17.13
N ALA A 151 -14.89 -9.09 -17.96
CA ALA A 151 -15.04 -10.02 -19.07
C ALA A 151 -15.36 -11.43 -18.60
N ILE A 152 -14.74 -11.89 -17.51
CA ILE A 152 -15.01 -13.20 -16.90
C ILE A 152 -16.46 -13.29 -16.43
N VAL A 153 -16.95 -12.30 -15.68
CA VAL A 153 -18.34 -12.26 -15.19
C VAL A 153 -19.35 -12.19 -16.34
N LYS A 154 -19.04 -11.42 -17.39
CA LYS A 154 -19.89 -11.26 -18.57
C LYS A 154 -19.87 -12.45 -19.53
N ASN A 155 -19.11 -13.51 -19.24
CA ASN A 155 -19.05 -14.68 -20.09
C ASN A 155 -20.46 -15.23 -20.36
N PRO A 156 -20.91 -15.29 -21.64
CA PRO A 156 -22.29 -15.65 -21.98
C PRO A 156 -22.65 -17.08 -21.58
N ASN A 157 -21.69 -17.98 -21.53
CA ASN A 157 -21.92 -19.39 -21.19
C ASN A 157 -22.10 -19.63 -19.68
N LYS A 158 -21.82 -18.62 -18.84
CA LYS A 158 -21.90 -18.72 -17.36
C LYS A 158 -21.13 -19.90 -16.75
N THR A 159 -20.25 -20.52 -17.53
CA THR A 159 -19.38 -21.63 -17.08
C THR A 159 -17.95 -21.14 -17.04
N LEU A 160 -17.34 -21.19 -15.86
CA LEU A 160 -15.97 -20.73 -15.65
C LEU A 160 -15.01 -21.92 -15.59
N SER A 161 -13.89 -21.81 -16.29
CA SER A 161 -12.76 -22.70 -16.09
C SER A 161 -11.92 -22.23 -14.90
N THR A 162 -11.04 -23.09 -14.38
CA THR A 162 -10.05 -22.68 -13.37
C THR A 162 -8.91 -21.83 -13.97
N THR A 163 -8.85 -21.74 -15.31
CA THR A 163 -7.78 -21.06 -16.05
C THR A 163 -7.82 -19.56 -15.87
N TRP A 164 -9.02 -18.97 -15.69
CA TRP A 164 -9.15 -17.52 -15.55
C TRP A 164 -8.34 -16.98 -14.36
N LYS A 165 -8.34 -17.71 -13.23
CA LYS A 165 -7.60 -17.25 -12.05
C LYS A 165 -6.10 -17.28 -12.30
N LYS A 166 -5.57 -18.34 -12.91
CA LYS A 166 -4.16 -18.44 -13.25
C LYS A 166 -3.71 -17.32 -14.19
N ALA A 167 -4.55 -16.97 -15.18
CA ALA A 167 -4.26 -15.88 -16.10
C ALA A 167 -4.33 -14.53 -15.38
N PHE A 168 -5.29 -14.33 -14.49
CA PHE A 168 -5.36 -13.13 -13.65
C PHE A 168 -4.12 -12.97 -12.76
N ASP A 169 -3.76 -14.02 -12.06
CA ASP A 169 -2.58 -14.04 -11.18
C ASP A 169 -1.31 -13.68 -11.98
N ALA A 170 -1.13 -14.24 -13.18
CA ALA A 170 -0.01 -13.92 -14.05
C ALA A 170 0.03 -12.45 -14.51
N ILE A 171 -1.14 -11.83 -14.72
CA ILE A 171 -1.21 -10.38 -14.98
C ILE A 171 -0.68 -9.62 -13.77
N VAL A 172 -1.19 -9.91 -12.58
CA VAL A 172 -0.77 -9.24 -11.34
C VAL A 172 0.73 -9.42 -11.10
N ASP A 173 1.25 -10.64 -11.23
CA ASP A 173 2.66 -10.96 -11.02
C ASP A 173 3.57 -10.24 -12.04
N THR A 174 3.10 -10.04 -13.27
CA THR A 174 3.83 -9.27 -14.30
C THR A 174 4.03 -7.81 -13.89
N TYR A 175 3.05 -7.20 -13.25
CA TYR A 175 3.10 -5.77 -12.84
C TYR A 175 3.75 -5.54 -11.48
N LEU A 176 3.58 -6.49 -10.53
CA LEU A 176 4.00 -6.30 -9.14
C LEU A 176 5.21 -7.14 -8.74
N GLY A 177 5.54 -8.18 -9.50
CA GLY A 177 6.53 -9.18 -9.18
C GLY A 177 5.89 -10.48 -8.69
N GLU A 178 6.65 -11.57 -8.81
CA GLU A 178 6.22 -12.89 -8.33
C GLU A 178 6.27 -12.97 -6.81
N VAL A 179 5.24 -13.55 -6.23
CA VAL A 179 5.18 -13.80 -4.78
C VAL A 179 6.18 -14.89 -4.42
N PRO A 180 7.13 -14.64 -3.52
CA PRO A 180 8.11 -15.65 -3.14
C PRO A 180 7.49 -16.72 -2.24
N GLU A 181 7.75 -17.99 -2.54
CA GLU A 181 7.41 -19.11 -1.63
C GLU A 181 8.35 -19.14 -0.42
N THR A 182 9.64 -18.89 -0.66
CA THR A 182 10.69 -18.78 0.35
C THR A 182 11.68 -17.68 -0.04
N PHE A 183 12.37 -17.11 0.95
CA PHE A 183 13.39 -16.08 0.74
C PHE A 183 14.42 -16.09 1.86
N GLU A 184 15.59 -15.54 1.55
CA GLU A 184 16.66 -15.34 2.54
C GLU A 184 16.55 -13.94 3.17
N HIS A 185 16.61 -13.86 4.49
CA HIS A 185 16.67 -12.60 5.22
C HIS A 185 17.60 -12.75 6.42
N ASN A 186 18.61 -11.88 6.52
CA ASN A 186 19.61 -11.92 7.59
C ASN A 186 20.27 -13.31 7.79
N GLY A 187 20.56 -14.02 6.68
CA GLY A 187 21.23 -15.31 6.68
C GLY A 187 20.34 -16.49 7.12
N LYS A 188 19.04 -16.31 7.16
CA LYS A 188 18.06 -17.35 7.49
C LYS A 188 16.99 -17.42 6.40
N THR A 189 16.58 -18.64 6.06
CA THR A 189 15.50 -18.89 5.08
C THR A 189 14.15 -18.82 5.79
N TYR A 190 13.21 -18.12 5.18
CA TYR A 190 11.84 -17.96 5.65
C TYR A 190 10.82 -18.31 4.58
N THR A 191 9.65 -18.74 5.01
CA THR A 191 8.41 -18.58 4.26
C THR A 191 7.72 -17.28 4.70
N PRO A 192 6.77 -16.73 3.95
CA PRO A 192 6.02 -15.54 4.40
C PRO A 192 5.37 -15.71 5.78
N ALA A 193 4.83 -16.90 6.09
CA ALA A 193 4.22 -17.19 7.39
C ALA A 193 5.26 -17.17 8.53
N THR A 194 6.40 -17.84 8.35
CA THR A 194 7.44 -17.88 9.38
C THR A 194 8.12 -16.53 9.58
N PHE A 195 8.17 -15.69 8.55
CA PHE A 195 8.68 -14.33 8.69
C PHE A 195 7.70 -13.43 9.47
N ARG A 196 6.39 -13.51 9.19
CA ARG A 196 5.36 -12.84 9.99
C ARG A 196 5.50 -13.18 11.48
N ASP A 197 5.62 -14.48 11.80
CA ASP A 197 5.75 -14.95 13.17
C ASP A 197 7.05 -14.45 13.81
N GLU A 198 8.15 -14.44 13.06
CA GLU A 198 9.43 -13.86 13.50
C GLU A 198 9.29 -12.36 13.78
N MET A 199 8.52 -11.61 13.00
CA MET A 199 8.28 -10.18 13.23
C MET A 199 7.37 -9.90 14.43
N GLY A 200 6.68 -10.90 14.94
CA GLY A 200 5.79 -10.79 16.10
C GLY A 200 4.44 -10.15 15.78
N ILE A 201 4.03 -10.17 14.53
CA ILE A 201 2.74 -9.63 14.09
C ILE A 201 1.68 -10.72 14.19
N VAL A 202 0.71 -10.50 15.06
CA VAL A 202 -0.47 -11.36 15.27
C VAL A 202 -1.70 -10.56 14.81
N PRO A 203 -2.25 -10.79 13.63
CA PRO A 203 -3.33 -9.95 13.07
C PRO A 203 -4.55 -9.83 13.98
N SER A 204 -4.92 -10.88 14.71
CA SER A 204 -6.05 -10.88 15.66
C SER A 204 -5.86 -9.97 16.89
N ASP A 205 -4.66 -9.46 17.14
CA ASP A 205 -4.40 -8.52 18.24
C ASP A 205 -4.75 -7.06 17.84
N TYR A 206 -5.10 -6.82 16.59
CA TYR A 206 -5.41 -5.49 16.06
C TYR A 206 -6.91 -5.33 15.85
N VAL A 207 -7.43 -4.16 16.20
CA VAL A 207 -8.83 -3.80 16.04
C VAL A 207 -8.95 -2.43 15.40
N THR A 208 -9.98 -2.24 14.58
CA THR A 208 -10.32 -0.94 14.00
C THR A 208 -11.31 -0.24 14.91
N LEU A 209 -10.98 0.98 15.34
CA LEU A 209 -11.84 1.80 16.19
C LEU A 209 -12.50 2.91 15.37
N THR A 210 -13.74 3.19 15.70
CA THR A 210 -14.48 4.32 15.14
C THR A 210 -15.27 5.05 16.22
N SER A 211 -15.61 6.32 15.96
CA SER A 211 -16.39 7.18 16.85
C SER A 211 -17.82 7.41 16.36
N PHE A 212 -18.40 6.52 15.58
CA PHE A 212 -19.80 6.63 15.13
C PHE A 212 -20.76 6.58 16.32
N THR A 213 -21.43 7.69 16.57
CA THR A 213 -22.28 7.84 17.76
C THR A 213 -23.64 7.15 17.66
N HIS A 214 -24.03 6.69 16.48
CA HIS A 214 -25.27 5.92 16.25
C HIS A 214 -25.12 4.43 16.54
N HIS A 215 -23.90 3.96 16.81
CA HIS A 215 -23.61 2.62 17.32
C HIS A 215 -23.28 2.65 18.82
N PRO A 216 -23.62 1.60 19.57
CA PRO A 216 -23.20 1.50 20.97
C PRO A 216 -21.67 1.48 21.08
N PHE A 217 -21.11 2.31 21.98
CA PHE A 217 -19.67 2.31 22.23
C PHE A 217 -19.20 0.97 22.80
N TYR A 218 -17.96 0.60 22.48
CA TYR A 218 -17.30 -0.64 22.90
C TYR A 218 -18.05 -1.92 22.46
N LYS A 219 -18.74 -1.85 21.33
CA LYS A 219 -19.37 -3.00 20.69
C LYS A 219 -18.91 -3.11 19.25
N PRO A 220 -18.58 -4.32 18.77
CA PRO A 220 -18.30 -4.54 17.36
C PRO A 220 -19.57 -4.35 16.53
N PHE A 221 -19.40 -3.84 15.31
CA PHE A 221 -20.46 -3.74 14.32
C PHE A 221 -19.90 -3.89 12.91
N ILE A 222 -20.76 -4.19 11.95
CA ILE A 222 -20.41 -4.32 10.54
C ILE A 222 -20.87 -3.06 9.82
N LEU A 223 -19.99 -2.49 8.98
CA LEU A 223 -20.35 -1.40 8.09
C LEU A 223 -20.89 -1.99 6.77
N GLU A 224 -22.22 -2.07 6.67
CA GLU A 224 -22.90 -2.87 5.65
C GLU A 224 -22.78 -2.33 4.22
N LEU A 225 -22.52 -1.05 4.03
CA LEU A 225 -22.52 -0.37 2.73
C LEU A 225 -21.11 -0.10 2.19
N SER A 226 -20.11 -0.72 2.75
CA SER A 226 -18.75 -0.61 2.25
C SER A 226 -18.47 -1.68 1.20
N ASP A 227 -18.16 -1.26 -0.01
CA ASP A 227 -17.87 -2.14 -1.13
C ASP A 227 -16.37 -2.41 -1.33
N ASN A 228 -15.51 -1.78 -0.53
CA ASN A 228 -14.06 -2.01 -0.52
C ASN A 228 -13.61 -3.03 0.54
N TRP A 229 -14.49 -3.43 1.44
CA TRP A 229 -14.14 -4.19 2.61
C TRP A 229 -14.44 -5.68 2.47
N ARG A 230 -13.73 -6.48 3.25
CA ARG A 230 -13.98 -7.91 3.29
C ARG A 230 -15.41 -8.17 3.76
N TRP A 231 -16.13 -9.03 3.06
CA TRP A 231 -17.45 -9.45 3.46
C TRP A 231 -17.41 -10.11 4.84
N ASP A 232 -18.45 -9.91 5.62
CA ASP A 232 -18.65 -10.46 6.95
C ASP A 232 -17.56 -10.10 7.99
N SER A 233 -16.77 -9.08 7.73
CA SER A 233 -15.83 -8.53 8.71
C SER A 233 -16.50 -7.48 9.58
N ALA A 234 -16.26 -7.55 10.89
CA ALA A 234 -16.75 -6.58 11.82
C ALA A 234 -15.71 -5.47 12.04
N TYR A 235 -16.20 -4.24 12.23
CA TYR A 235 -15.40 -3.14 12.77
C TYR A 235 -15.48 -3.21 14.28
N ASN A 236 -14.32 -3.32 14.91
CA ASN A 236 -14.20 -3.34 16.39
C ASN A 236 -13.87 -1.96 16.94
#